data_e678ef29608bc640726398080720fef6
#
_entry.id   e678ef29608bc640726398080720fef6
#
_cell.length_a   1.000
_cell.length_b   1.000
_cell.length_c   1.000
_cell.angle_alpha   90.00
_cell.angle_beta   90.00
_cell.angle_gamma   90.00
#
_symmetry.space_group_name_H-M   'P 1'
#
loop_
_entity.id
_entity.type
_entity.pdbx_description
1 polymer ?
#
loop_
_entity_poly.entity_id
_entity_poly.type
_entity_poly.pdbx_seq_one_letter_code
_entity_poly.pdbx_strand_id
1 'polypeptide(L)'
;MAINVDKVYKTVLLITNKEQRGYLTPDEFNKIATQVQLEIFETYFETLNQQMRVPQNESEYGDRYKTVQEKLEIFREYGLATHVNLATGDDYFTTPTSSGVASGTQLFSSLNGQTAYPLTTITQSNVEESSVVVTVNNVAYTSFNITGGIFNLTAGALPTGAANNIQIILYPQNFYKLGTVLFNGEKEIQSVQRNELAQMNMSTLTKPSEVFPVYLYEDYKLIIFPQTITQNVNVTYLRTPNNVKWNFNSATGYYVYDPTTSVDFDLDVSETTTV
;
A
#
# COMPACT_ATOMS: atom_id res chain seq x y z
N MET A 1 13.19 -13.62 -7.41
CA MET A 1 14.19 -13.56 -6.32
C MET A 1 14.68 -12.12 -6.24
N ALA A 2 14.71 -11.53 -5.04
CA ALA A 2 15.16 -10.15 -4.85
C ALA A 2 16.67 -9.99 -5.17
N ILE A 3 17.08 -8.83 -5.68
CA ILE A 3 18.48 -8.50 -5.92
C ILE A 3 19.09 -8.06 -4.58
N ASN A 4 20.18 -8.72 -4.17
CA ASN A 4 20.80 -8.45 -2.89
C ASN A 4 21.51 -7.09 -2.84
N VAL A 5 21.10 -6.24 -1.92
CA VAL A 5 21.57 -4.85 -1.77
C VAL A 5 23.07 -4.76 -1.45
N ASP A 6 23.63 -5.72 -0.69
CA ASP A 6 25.05 -5.72 -0.33
C ASP A 6 25.95 -5.98 -1.53
N LYS A 7 25.53 -6.88 -2.43
CA LYS A 7 26.26 -7.13 -3.67
C LYS A 7 26.32 -5.90 -4.55
N VAL A 8 25.19 -5.22 -4.73
CA VAL A 8 25.10 -3.99 -5.52
C VAL A 8 25.97 -2.90 -4.90
N TYR A 9 25.86 -2.67 -3.60
CA TYR A 9 26.66 -1.67 -2.89
C TYR A 9 28.17 -1.90 -3.07
N LYS A 10 28.64 -3.15 -2.90
CA LYS A 10 30.05 -3.52 -3.09
C LYS A 10 30.51 -3.32 -4.54
N THR A 11 29.64 -3.61 -5.51
CA THR A 11 29.95 -3.39 -6.94
C THR A 11 30.09 -1.90 -7.24
N VAL A 12 29.17 -1.07 -6.75
CA VAL A 12 29.21 0.38 -6.94
C VAL A 12 30.46 0.97 -6.27
N LEU A 13 30.81 0.55 -5.06
CA LEU A 13 32.05 0.97 -4.40
C LEU A 13 33.31 0.56 -5.20
N LEU A 14 33.32 -0.64 -5.79
CA LEU A 14 34.43 -1.07 -6.62
C LEU A 14 34.61 -0.19 -7.87
N ILE A 15 33.51 0.15 -8.53
CA ILE A 15 33.51 1.03 -9.70
C ILE A 15 33.97 2.43 -9.31
N THR A 16 33.41 2.99 -8.23
CA THR A 16 33.73 4.33 -7.74
C THR A 16 35.22 4.44 -7.36
N ASN A 17 35.76 3.42 -6.67
CA ASN A 17 37.19 3.38 -6.30
C ASN A 17 38.11 3.27 -7.53
N LYS A 18 37.74 2.48 -8.55
CA LYS A 18 38.52 2.37 -9.79
C LYS A 18 38.56 3.67 -10.59
N GLU A 19 37.46 4.40 -10.59
CA GLU A 19 37.32 5.69 -11.29
C GLU A 19 37.91 6.86 -10.50
N GLN A 20 38.41 6.65 -9.28
CA GLN A 20 38.93 7.67 -8.36
C GLN A 20 37.93 8.83 -8.12
N ARG A 21 36.64 8.52 -8.15
CA ARG A 21 35.54 9.52 -8.05
C ARG A 21 35.11 9.84 -6.62
N GLY A 22 35.81 9.30 -5.61
CA GLY A 22 35.55 9.57 -4.20
C GLY A 22 34.84 8.43 -3.50
N TYR A 23 34.39 8.71 -2.29
CA TYR A 23 33.72 7.75 -1.40
C TYR A 23 32.19 7.95 -1.47
N LEU A 24 31.45 6.85 -1.57
CA LEU A 24 30.00 6.83 -1.51
C LEU A 24 29.54 6.43 -0.12
N THR A 25 28.80 7.28 0.54
CA THR A 25 28.24 6.97 1.86
C THR A 25 27.04 6.03 1.74
N PRO A 26 26.75 5.21 2.77
CA PRO A 26 25.56 4.35 2.77
C PRO A 26 24.25 5.09 2.58
N ASP A 27 24.12 6.30 3.13
CA ASP A 27 22.91 7.12 3.00
C ASP A 27 22.70 7.63 1.57
N GLU A 28 23.77 8.09 0.91
CA GLU A 28 23.73 8.47 -0.51
C GLU A 28 23.38 7.28 -1.41
N PHE A 29 23.98 6.12 -1.14
CA PHE A 29 23.66 4.89 -1.85
C PHE A 29 22.17 4.54 -1.71
N ASN A 30 21.62 4.54 -0.49
CA ASN A 30 20.22 4.18 -0.24
C ASN A 30 19.25 5.10 -1.01
N LYS A 31 19.53 6.40 -1.05
CA LYS A 31 18.72 7.37 -1.80
C LYS A 31 18.77 7.10 -3.31
N ILE A 32 19.96 6.91 -3.85
CA ILE A 32 20.15 6.62 -5.28
C ILE A 32 19.52 5.28 -5.66
N ALA A 33 19.77 4.23 -4.86
CA ALA A 33 19.25 2.89 -5.09
C ALA A 33 17.71 2.86 -5.11
N THR A 34 17.07 3.57 -4.18
CA THR A 34 15.61 3.71 -4.15
C THR A 34 15.08 4.43 -5.38
N GLN A 35 15.75 5.52 -5.81
CA GLN A 35 15.37 6.26 -7.00
C GLN A 35 15.48 5.42 -8.27
N VAL A 36 16.59 4.70 -8.44
CA VAL A 36 16.80 3.79 -9.60
C VAL A 36 15.75 2.70 -9.64
N GLN A 37 15.42 2.12 -8.47
CA GLN A 37 14.37 1.10 -8.38
C GLN A 37 13.00 1.64 -8.83
N LEU A 38 12.64 2.86 -8.43
CA LEU A 38 11.40 3.51 -8.86
C LEU A 38 11.40 3.79 -10.36
N GLU A 39 12.50 4.23 -10.94
CA GLU A 39 12.62 4.46 -12.39
C GLU A 39 12.43 3.16 -13.19
N ILE A 40 13.06 2.05 -12.74
CA ILE A 40 12.86 0.74 -13.37
C ILE A 40 11.39 0.29 -13.26
N PHE A 41 10.79 0.46 -12.10
CA PHE A 41 9.37 0.14 -11.88
C PHE A 41 8.45 0.92 -12.81
N GLU A 42 8.66 2.22 -12.99
CA GLU A 42 7.88 3.05 -13.92
C GLU A 42 8.06 2.61 -15.38
N THR A 43 9.26 2.20 -15.75
CA THR A 43 9.55 1.69 -17.11
C THR A 43 8.71 0.45 -17.46
N TYR A 44 8.35 -0.40 -16.48
CA TYR A 44 7.49 -1.55 -16.73
C TYR A 44 6.09 -1.13 -17.21
N PHE A 45 5.54 -0.04 -16.68
CA PHE A 45 4.24 0.48 -17.12
C PHE A 45 4.30 1.14 -18.49
N GLU A 46 5.37 1.87 -18.78
CA GLU A 46 5.57 2.45 -20.11
C GLU A 46 5.70 1.36 -21.16
N THR A 47 6.49 0.34 -20.90
CA THR A 47 6.66 -0.82 -21.78
C THR A 47 5.34 -1.55 -22.01
N LEU A 48 4.53 -1.77 -20.96
CA LEU A 48 3.22 -2.39 -21.06
C LEU A 48 2.29 -1.56 -21.96
N ASN A 49 2.21 -0.25 -21.73
CA ASN A 49 1.39 0.66 -22.53
C ASN A 49 1.83 0.72 -24.00
N GLN A 50 3.13 0.70 -24.27
CA GLN A 50 3.67 0.67 -25.63
C GLN A 50 3.29 -0.64 -26.33
N GLN A 51 3.45 -1.77 -25.67
CA GLN A 51 3.09 -3.10 -26.23
C GLN A 51 1.60 -3.22 -26.51
N MET A 52 0.72 -2.68 -25.65
CA MET A 52 -0.72 -2.69 -25.90
C MET A 52 -1.13 -1.89 -27.15
N ARG A 53 -0.31 -0.98 -27.62
CA ARG A 53 -0.56 -0.15 -28.81
C ARG A 53 -0.01 -0.75 -30.09
N VAL A 54 0.88 -1.73 -30.01
CA VAL A 54 1.45 -2.40 -31.17
C VAL A 54 0.40 -3.36 -31.79
N PRO A 55 0.24 -3.39 -33.13
CA PRO A 55 -0.66 -4.35 -33.78
C PRO A 55 -0.28 -5.78 -33.42
N GLN A 56 -1.27 -6.59 -33.01
CA GLN A 56 -1.09 -7.95 -32.51
C GLN A 56 -0.75 -8.99 -33.61
N ASN A 57 -0.13 -8.57 -34.71
CA ASN A 57 0.15 -9.43 -35.85
C ASN A 57 1.47 -10.21 -35.74
N GLU A 58 2.26 -9.96 -34.68
CA GLU A 58 3.52 -10.67 -34.49
C GLU A 58 3.39 -11.80 -33.47
N SER A 59 3.94 -12.96 -33.78
CA SER A 59 3.93 -14.16 -32.92
C SER A 59 4.64 -13.94 -31.57
N GLU A 60 5.57 -13.00 -31.50
CA GLU A 60 6.30 -12.66 -30.28
C GLU A 60 5.55 -11.72 -29.30
N TYR A 61 4.40 -11.17 -29.73
CA TYR A 61 3.64 -10.24 -28.90
C TYR A 61 3.19 -10.85 -27.58
N GLY A 62 2.67 -12.07 -27.61
CA GLY A 62 2.19 -12.78 -26.43
C GLY A 62 3.28 -13.05 -25.40
N ASP A 63 4.49 -13.36 -25.84
CA ASP A 63 5.62 -13.64 -24.97
C ASP A 63 6.15 -12.38 -24.31
N ARG A 64 6.24 -11.28 -25.02
CA ARG A 64 6.66 -9.98 -24.49
C ARG A 64 5.67 -9.45 -23.46
N TYR A 65 4.38 -9.50 -23.76
CA TYR A 65 3.32 -9.10 -22.85
C TYR A 65 3.36 -9.92 -21.55
N LYS A 66 3.49 -11.25 -21.68
CA LYS A 66 3.59 -12.17 -20.54
C LYS A 66 4.80 -11.88 -19.67
N THR A 67 5.97 -11.62 -20.27
CA THR A 67 7.19 -11.29 -19.55
C THR A 67 7.03 -10.03 -18.72
N VAL A 68 6.40 -8.98 -19.24
CA VAL A 68 6.14 -7.75 -18.48
C VAL A 68 5.12 -7.97 -17.37
N GLN A 69 4.08 -8.78 -17.65
CA GLN A 69 3.12 -9.14 -16.60
C GLN A 69 3.80 -9.93 -15.47
N GLU A 70 4.66 -10.89 -15.77
CA GLU A 70 5.41 -11.64 -14.76
C GLU A 70 6.29 -10.73 -13.88
N LYS A 71 6.90 -9.68 -14.45
CA LYS A 71 7.64 -8.68 -13.69
C LYS A 71 6.73 -7.86 -12.77
N LEU A 72 5.53 -7.53 -13.21
CA LEU A 72 4.56 -6.78 -12.41
C LEU A 72 3.89 -7.62 -11.32
N GLU A 73 3.84 -8.96 -11.47
CA GLU A 73 3.29 -9.87 -10.45
C GLU A 73 4.03 -9.76 -9.10
N ILE A 74 5.32 -9.40 -9.09
CA ILE A 74 6.10 -9.18 -7.87
C ILE A 74 5.49 -8.06 -7.01
N PHE A 75 4.84 -7.09 -7.65
CA PHE A 75 4.23 -5.94 -7.00
C PHE A 75 2.72 -6.10 -6.76
N ARG A 76 2.14 -7.23 -7.20
CA ARG A 76 0.72 -7.49 -7.02
C ARG A 76 0.45 -8.03 -5.62
N GLU A 77 -0.38 -7.33 -4.89
CA GLU A 77 -0.85 -7.71 -3.56
C GLU A 77 -2.35 -8.00 -3.60
N TYR A 78 -2.77 -8.92 -2.74
CA TYR A 78 -4.15 -9.32 -2.59
C TYR A 78 -4.51 -9.31 -1.12
N GLY A 79 -5.67 -8.75 -0.79
CA GLY A 79 -6.12 -8.72 0.59
C GLY A 79 -7.58 -8.37 0.75
N LEU A 80 -8.06 -8.50 1.98
CA LEU A 80 -9.41 -8.15 2.37
C LEU A 80 -9.48 -6.65 2.65
N ALA A 81 -10.41 -5.95 2.01
CA ALA A 81 -10.68 -4.55 2.29
C ALA A 81 -11.39 -4.38 3.65
N THR A 82 -11.05 -3.31 4.34
CA THR A 82 -11.64 -3.01 5.66
C THR A 82 -12.81 -2.05 5.50
N HIS A 83 -13.97 -2.45 5.99
CA HIS A 83 -15.18 -1.62 6.01
C HIS A 83 -15.09 -0.52 7.07
N VAL A 84 -15.45 0.69 6.69
CA VAL A 84 -15.54 1.86 7.56
C VAL A 84 -16.96 2.39 7.52
N ASN A 85 -17.63 2.31 8.66
CA ASN A 85 -18.97 2.85 8.84
C ASN A 85 -18.90 4.33 9.22
N LEU A 86 -19.65 5.18 8.55
CA LEU A 86 -19.75 6.59 8.86
C LEU A 86 -21.13 6.90 9.50
N ALA A 87 -21.13 7.82 10.48
CA ALA A 87 -22.37 8.32 11.07
C ALA A 87 -23.18 9.16 10.07
N THR A 88 -22.52 9.78 9.11
CA THR A 88 -23.14 10.60 8.05
C THR A 88 -22.37 10.40 6.75
N GLY A 89 -23.08 10.10 5.67
CA GLY A 89 -22.51 9.84 4.35
C GLY A 89 -22.54 8.36 3.97
N ASP A 90 -21.90 8.04 2.86
CA ASP A 90 -21.78 6.67 2.39
C ASP A 90 -20.64 5.94 3.12
N ASP A 91 -20.91 4.72 3.55
CA ASP A 91 -19.88 3.82 4.07
C ASP A 91 -18.88 3.48 2.97
N TYR A 92 -17.62 3.27 3.34
CA TYR A 92 -16.58 2.95 2.39
C TYR A 92 -15.67 1.82 2.89
N PHE A 93 -14.90 1.27 1.96
CA PHE A 93 -13.84 0.32 2.26
C PHE A 93 -12.48 0.96 2.00
N THR A 94 -11.52 0.66 2.87
CA THR A 94 -10.12 0.96 2.63
C THR A 94 -9.45 -0.19 1.92
N THR A 95 -8.49 0.11 1.05
CA THR A 95 -7.66 -0.91 0.42
C THR A 95 -6.84 -1.67 1.48
N PRO A 96 -6.59 -2.97 1.30
CA PRO A 96 -5.74 -3.72 2.22
C PRO A 96 -4.30 -3.19 2.19
N THR A 97 -3.58 -3.37 3.29
CA THR A 97 -2.15 -3.10 3.36
C THR A 97 -1.36 -4.31 2.88
N SER A 98 -0.14 -4.12 2.41
CA SER A 98 0.72 -5.22 1.96
C SER A 98 1.00 -6.25 3.07
N SER A 99 1.28 -7.47 2.65
CA SER A 99 1.66 -8.58 3.54
C SER A 99 2.80 -8.18 4.50
N GLY A 100 2.54 -8.23 5.81
CA GLY A 100 3.50 -7.85 6.85
C GLY A 100 3.25 -6.48 7.49
N VAL A 101 2.43 -5.63 6.87
CA VAL A 101 1.82 -4.47 7.54
C VAL A 101 0.44 -4.92 8.01
N ALA A 102 0.18 -4.85 9.29
CA ALA A 102 -1.14 -5.18 9.80
C ALA A 102 -2.18 -4.31 9.11
N SER A 103 -2.87 -4.90 8.13
CA SER A 103 -4.11 -4.32 7.63
C SER A 103 -5.07 -4.37 8.80
N GLY A 104 -5.49 -3.30 9.27
CA GLY A 104 -6.40 -3.50 10.33
C GLY A 104 -6.94 -2.20 10.84
N THR A 105 -8.17 -2.30 11.09
CA THR A 105 -8.86 -1.44 12.01
C THR A 105 -8.51 -1.90 13.40
N GLN A 106 -7.90 -1.05 14.18
CA GLN A 106 -7.76 -1.26 15.60
C GLN A 106 -8.86 -0.49 16.33
N LEU A 107 -9.56 -1.17 17.20
CA LEU A 107 -10.71 -0.63 17.94
C LEU A 107 -10.35 -0.44 19.40
N PHE A 108 -10.70 0.71 19.95
CA PHE A 108 -10.59 1.00 21.37
C PHE A 108 -11.89 1.58 21.90
N SER A 109 -12.13 1.37 23.19
CA SER A 109 -13.19 2.06 23.92
C SER A 109 -12.59 3.25 24.65
N SER A 110 -13.12 4.45 24.45
CA SER A 110 -12.64 5.61 25.18
C SER A 110 -12.96 5.49 26.66
N LEU A 111 -11.98 5.76 27.51
CA LEU A 111 -12.08 5.80 28.95
C LEU A 111 -11.77 7.19 29.47
N ASN A 112 -12.54 7.65 30.45
CA ASN A 112 -12.32 8.96 31.05
C ASN A 112 -10.92 9.05 31.67
N GLY A 113 -10.16 10.06 31.27
CA GLY A 113 -8.79 10.26 31.72
C GLY A 113 -7.71 9.51 30.92
N GLN A 114 -8.07 8.61 30.00
CA GLN A 114 -7.12 7.90 29.16
C GLN A 114 -6.83 8.70 27.88
N THR A 115 -5.54 8.96 27.63
CA THR A 115 -5.07 9.67 26.43
C THR A 115 -4.17 8.83 25.54
N ALA A 116 -3.67 7.68 26.03
CA ALA A 116 -2.73 6.81 25.32
C ALA A 116 -3.31 5.40 25.16
N TYR A 117 -3.27 4.89 23.93
CA TYR A 117 -3.78 3.58 23.56
C TYR A 117 -2.69 2.80 22.81
N PRO A 118 -2.18 1.70 23.40
CA PRO A 118 -1.12 0.93 22.75
C PRO A 118 -1.66 0.21 21.51
N LEU A 119 -0.98 0.37 20.38
CA LEU A 119 -1.30 -0.31 19.14
C LEU A 119 -0.75 -1.74 19.20
N THR A 120 -1.62 -2.73 19.18
CA THR A 120 -1.26 -4.15 19.25
C THR A 120 -1.38 -4.86 17.90
N THR A 121 -2.32 -4.42 17.08
CA THR A 121 -2.59 -4.97 15.74
C THR A 121 -1.78 -4.25 14.67
N ILE A 122 -1.52 -2.95 14.86
CA ILE A 122 -0.68 -2.13 14.01
C ILE A 122 0.74 -2.18 14.59
N THR A 123 1.56 -3.12 14.13
CA THR A 123 2.87 -3.42 14.71
C THR A 123 4.02 -2.54 14.22
N GLN A 124 3.75 -1.57 13.36
CA GLN A 124 4.82 -0.69 12.85
C GLN A 124 5.18 0.41 13.85
N SER A 125 6.45 0.39 14.26
CA SER A 125 7.04 1.45 15.09
C SER A 125 7.15 2.82 14.40
N ASN A 126 6.94 2.88 13.09
CA ASN A 126 7.10 4.08 12.24
C ASN A 126 5.89 4.27 11.33
N VAL A 127 4.68 4.22 11.87
CA VAL A 127 3.48 4.57 11.10
C VAL A 127 3.44 6.09 10.96
N GLU A 128 3.46 6.57 9.72
CA GLU A 128 3.26 8.00 9.46
C GLU A 128 1.81 8.39 9.74
N GLU A 129 1.60 9.48 10.45
CA GLU A 129 0.26 9.99 10.78
C GLU A 129 -0.61 10.24 9.54
N SER A 130 0.02 10.60 8.41
CA SER A 130 -0.64 10.82 7.14
C SER A 130 -1.30 9.58 6.54
N SER A 131 -0.87 8.39 6.96
CA SER A 131 -1.42 7.10 6.48
C SER A 131 -2.50 6.53 7.39
N VAL A 132 -2.88 7.25 8.43
CA VAL A 132 -3.83 6.79 9.45
C VAL A 132 -5.08 7.64 9.44
N VAL A 133 -6.23 7.01 9.39
CA VAL A 133 -7.52 7.66 9.66
C VAL A 133 -8.05 7.21 10.99
N VAL A 134 -8.42 8.17 11.80
CA VAL A 134 -9.02 7.92 13.11
C VAL A 134 -10.45 8.43 13.10
N THR A 135 -11.36 7.59 13.57
CA THR A 135 -12.74 8.01 13.83
C THR A 135 -13.10 7.80 15.29
N VAL A 136 -13.85 8.73 15.84
CA VAL A 136 -14.42 8.63 17.19
C VAL A 136 -15.93 8.75 17.07
N ASN A 137 -16.67 7.74 17.55
CA ASN A 137 -18.13 7.64 17.34
C ASN A 137 -18.52 7.78 15.85
N ASN A 138 -17.74 7.16 14.96
CA ASN A 138 -17.89 7.23 13.49
C ASN A 138 -17.75 8.65 12.88
N VAL A 139 -17.12 9.58 13.59
CA VAL A 139 -16.77 10.93 13.10
C VAL A 139 -15.25 11.04 13.01
N ALA A 140 -14.74 11.61 11.91
CA ALA A 140 -13.31 11.80 11.72
C ALA A 140 -12.69 12.62 12.86
N TYR A 141 -11.55 12.14 13.38
CA TYR A 141 -10.82 12.75 14.48
C TYR A 141 -9.39 13.04 14.07
N THR A 142 -8.95 14.28 14.21
CA THR A 142 -7.65 14.77 13.72
C THR A 142 -6.68 15.19 14.83
N SER A 143 -7.12 15.26 16.09
CA SER A 143 -6.29 15.72 17.19
C SER A 143 -5.57 14.56 17.88
N PHE A 144 -4.67 13.90 17.15
CA PHE A 144 -3.90 12.75 17.64
C PHE A 144 -2.46 12.80 17.15
N ASN A 145 -1.60 12.01 17.78
CA ASN A 145 -0.31 11.61 17.22
C ASN A 145 -0.04 10.11 17.50
N ILE A 146 0.85 9.52 16.70
CA ILE A 146 1.31 8.14 16.89
C ILE A 146 2.80 8.16 17.12
N THR A 147 3.24 7.72 18.30
CA THR A 147 4.65 7.71 18.66
C THR A 147 5.01 6.38 19.33
N GLY A 148 6.00 5.68 18.80
CA GLY A 148 6.50 4.43 19.40
C GLY A 148 5.45 3.30 19.49
N GLY A 149 4.51 3.24 18.54
CA GLY A 149 3.42 2.26 18.56
C GLY A 149 2.30 2.59 19.55
N ILE A 150 2.23 3.83 20.01
CA ILE A 150 1.17 4.32 20.90
C ILE A 150 0.38 5.41 20.19
N PHE A 151 -0.93 5.23 20.11
CA PHE A 151 -1.86 6.27 19.68
C PHE A 151 -2.18 7.20 20.86
N ASN A 152 -1.91 8.49 20.70
CA ASN A 152 -2.10 9.50 21.72
C ASN A 152 -3.11 10.56 21.28
N LEU A 153 -4.07 10.85 22.14
CA LEU A 153 -5.01 11.95 21.96
C LEU A 153 -4.34 13.27 22.36
N THR A 154 -4.18 14.21 21.44
CA THR A 154 -3.54 15.51 21.71
C THR A 154 -4.48 16.57 22.26
N ALA A 155 -5.79 16.43 22.02
CA ALA A 155 -6.82 17.33 22.57
C ALA A 155 -7.31 16.95 23.99
N GLY A 156 -6.66 15.97 24.63
CA GLY A 156 -7.05 15.45 25.95
C GLY A 156 -7.90 14.19 25.89
N ALA A 157 -8.20 13.61 27.04
CA ALA A 157 -8.97 12.40 27.15
C ALA A 157 -10.41 12.59 26.67
N LEU A 158 -10.91 11.60 25.94
CA LEU A 158 -12.34 11.52 25.59
C LEU A 158 -13.15 11.05 26.80
N PRO A 159 -14.43 11.46 26.90
CA PRO A 159 -15.32 10.89 27.90
C PRO A 159 -15.50 9.38 27.64
N THR A 160 -15.86 8.62 28.68
CA THR A 160 -16.16 7.19 28.53
C THR A 160 -17.24 7.01 27.47
N GLY A 161 -16.92 6.30 26.43
CA GLY A 161 -17.79 6.05 25.27
C GLY A 161 -18.32 4.64 25.21
N ALA A 162 -19.10 4.36 24.18
CA ALA A 162 -19.53 3.01 23.84
C ALA A 162 -18.34 2.08 23.55
N ALA A 163 -18.56 0.77 23.61
CA ALA A 163 -17.54 -0.19 23.21
C ALA A 163 -17.08 0.07 21.75
N ASN A 164 -15.76 0.05 21.54
CA ASN A 164 -15.14 0.24 20.21
C ASN A 164 -15.49 1.59 19.53
N ASN A 165 -15.66 2.64 20.29
CA ASN A 165 -15.99 3.96 19.75
C ASN A 165 -14.81 4.71 19.09
N ILE A 166 -13.57 4.30 19.38
CA ILE A 166 -12.37 4.80 18.70
C ILE A 166 -11.95 3.74 17.69
N GLN A 167 -11.89 4.11 16.42
CA GLN A 167 -11.48 3.25 15.34
C GLN A 167 -10.26 3.87 14.63
N ILE A 168 -9.18 3.13 14.58
CA ILE A 168 -7.94 3.52 13.92
C ILE A 168 -7.78 2.64 12.67
N ILE A 169 -7.71 3.28 11.51
CA ILE A 169 -7.61 2.62 10.21
C ILE A 169 -6.29 3.04 9.58
N LEU A 170 -5.50 2.06 9.19
CA LEU A 170 -4.25 2.29 8.46
C LEU A 170 -4.47 2.16 6.97
N TYR A 171 -4.11 3.20 6.22
CA TYR A 171 -4.02 3.14 4.75
C TYR A 171 -2.71 2.49 4.32
N PRO A 172 -2.70 1.76 3.20
CA PRO A 172 -1.47 1.21 2.66
C PRO A 172 -0.57 2.35 2.16
N GLN A 173 0.62 2.47 2.74
CA GLN A 173 1.60 3.49 2.34
C GLN A 173 2.19 3.22 0.96
N ASN A 174 2.16 1.97 0.52
CA ASN A 174 2.76 1.51 -0.73
C ASN A 174 1.73 1.22 -1.84
N PHE A 175 0.51 1.73 -1.70
CA PHE A 175 -0.50 1.61 -2.75
C PHE A 175 -0.11 2.42 -3.99
N TYR A 176 -0.08 1.77 -5.14
CA TYR A 176 0.17 2.42 -6.42
C TYR A 176 -1.08 2.47 -7.30
N LYS A 177 -1.67 1.32 -7.59
CA LYS A 177 -2.81 1.25 -8.50
C LYS A 177 -3.79 0.15 -8.09
N LEU A 178 -5.07 0.48 -8.10
CA LEU A 178 -6.15 -0.47 -7.87
C LEU A 178 -6.23 -1.48 -9.04
N GLY A 179 -6.38 -2.74 -8.71
CA GLY A 179 -6.65 -3.81 -9.66
C GLY A 179 -8.12 -4.24 -9.59
N THR A 180 -8.35 -5.52 -9.40
CA THR A 180 -9.69 -6.12 -9.37
C THR A 180 -10.27 -6.07 -7.96
N VAL A 181 -11.56 -5.76 -7.86
CA VAL A 181 -12.34 -5.82 -6.61
C VAL A 181 -13.36 -6.93 -6.72
N LEU A 182 -13.34 -7.87 -5.76
CA LEU A 182 -14.19 -9.05 -5.74
C LEU A 182 -15.06 -9.08 -4.47
N PHE A 183 -16.32 -9.46 -4.62
CA PHE A 183 -17.21 -9.75 -3.51
C PHE A 183 -17.28 -11.25 -3.27
N ASN A 184 -17.09 -11.69 -2.03
CA ASN A 184 -17.02 -13.11 -1.62
C ASN A 184 -15.96 -13.94 -2.38
N GLY A 185 -14.96 -13.31 -2.99
CA GLY A 185 -13.93 -13.98 -3.78
C GLY A 185 -14.36 -14.48 -5.16
N GLU A 186 -15.62 -14.32 -5.53
CA GLU A 186 -16.20 -14.89 -6.77
C GLU A 186 -16.76 -13.83 -7.71
N LYS A 187 -17.42 -12.80 -7.17
CA LYS A 187 -18.14 -11.81 -7.97
C LYS A 187 -17.30 -10.57 -8.16
N GLU A 188 -17.01 -10.21 -9.39
CA GLU A 188 -16.37 -8.94 -9.69
C GLU A 188 -17.32 -7.78 -9.42
N ILE A 189 -16.83 -6.80 -8.67
CA ILE A 189 -17.53 -5.54 -8.44
C ILE A 189 -17.11 -4.57 -9.53
N GLN A 190 -18.05 -4.09 -10.32
CA GLN A 190 -17.78 -3.22 -11.45
C GLN A 190 -17.47 -1.79 -11.01
N SER A 191 -16.40 -1.20 -11.56
CA SER A 191 -16.11 0.22 -11.38
C SER A 191 -17.09 1.08 -12.19
N VAL A 192 -17.67 2.07 -11.54
CA VAL A 192 -18.57 3.03 -12.18
C VAL A 192 -18.20 4.46 -11.79
N GLN A 193 -18.59 5.42 -12.62
CA GLN A 193 -18.48 6.83 -12.29
C GLN A 193 -19.73 7.32 -11.55
N ARG A 194 -19.61 8.44 -10.83
CA ARG A 194 -20.71 8.99 -10.03
C ARG A 194 -21.94 9.35 -10.86
N ASN A 195 -21.76 9.82 -12.09
CA ASN A 195 -22.84 10.09 -13.03
C ASN A 195 -23.55 8.81 -13.50
N GLU A 196 -22.79 7.74 -13.76
CA GLU A 196 -23.33 6.43 -14.14
C GLU A 196 -24.13 5.82 -12.98
N LEU A 197 -23.61 5.89 -11.77
CA LEU A 197 -24.32 5.43 -10.58
C LEU A 197 -25.66 6.19 -10.40
N ALA A 198 -25.68 7.51 -10.64
CA ALA A 198 -26.89 8.30 -10.58
C ALA A 198 -27.93 7.82 -11.61
N GLN A 199 -27.50 7.51 -12.84
CA GLN A 199 -28.38 6.96 -13.87
C GLN A 199 -28.87 5.55 -13.52
N MET A 200 -27.99 4.67 -13.02
CA MET A 200 -28.37 3.33 -12.61
C MET A 200 -29.43 3.33 -11.49
N ASN A 201 -29.34 4.27 -10.57
CA ASN A 201 -30.29 4.41 -9.46
C ASN A 201 -31.70 4.92 -9.90
N MET A 202 -31.83 5.47 -11.10
CA MET A 202 -33.13 5.94 -11.62
C MET A 202 -34.07 4.80 -12.02
N SER A 203 -33.52 3.61 -12.29
CA SER A 203 -34.30 2.44 -12.70
C SER A 203 -34.14 1.30 -11.70
N THR A 204 -35.28 0.69 -11.32
CA THR A 204 -35.28 -0.50 -10.44
C THR A 204 -34.58 -1.71 -11.06
N LEU A 205 -34.48 -1.75 -12.39
CA LEU A 205 -33.86 -2.86 -13.11
C LEU A 205 -32.32 -2.75 -13.14
N THR A 206 -31.80 -1.51 -13.21
CA THR A 206 -30.36 -1.26 -13.30
C THR A 206 -29.71 -0.90 -11.96
N LYS A 207 -30.53 -0.70 -10.92
CA LYS A 207 -30.03 -0.37 -9.58
C LYS A 207 -29.05 -1.44 -9.05
N PRO A 208 -27.92 -1.04 -8.48
CA PRO A 208 -26.97 -1.97 -7.88
C PRO A 208 -27.61 -2.91 -6.86
N SER A 209 -27.22 -4.17 -6.90
CA SER A 209 -27.71 -5.22 -6.01
C SER A 209 -26.54 -6.11 -5.57
N GLU A 210 -26.74 -6.97 -4.56
CA GLU A 210 -25.70 -7.91 -4.12
C GLU A 210 -25.31 -8.95 -5.19
N VAL A 211 -26.14 -9.09 -6.23
CA VAL A 211 -25.81 -9.95 -7.39
C VAL A 211 -24.94 -9.21 -8.40
N PHE A 212 -25.19 -7.92 -8.57
CA PHE A 212 -24.45 -7.02 -9.46
C PHE A 212 -24.00 -5.77 -8.68
N PRO A 213 -23.00 -5.91 -7.80
CA PRO A 213 -22.47 -4.80 -7.05
C PRO A 213 -21.60 -3.91 -7.93
N VAL A 214 -21.59 -2.61 -7.59
CA VAL A 214 -20.73 -1.63 -8.24
C VAL A 214 -19.94 -0.85 -7.20
N TYR A 215 -18.82 -0.27 -7.58
CA TYR A 215 -18.06 0.60 -6.70
C TYR A 215 -17.67 1.93 -7.36
N LEU A 216 -17.58 2.95 -6.53
CA LEU A 216 -16.92 4.21 -6.85
C LEU A 216 -15.53 4.20 -6.19
N TYR A 217 -14.53 4.67 -6.90
CA TYR A 217 -13.20 4.84 -6.35
C TYR A 217 -12.86 6.33 -6.30
N GLU A 218 -12.90 6.90 -5.12
CA GLU A 218 -12.66 8.32 -4.87
C GLU A 218 -11.80 8.50 -3.62
N ASP A 219 -10.78 9.33 -3.69
CA ASP A 219 -9.93 9.67 -2.54
C ASP A 219 -9.37 8.42 -1.81
N TYR A 220 -8.85 7.45 -2.57
CA TYR A 220 -8.36 6.15 -2.07
C TYR A 220 -9.41 5.33 -1.29
N LYS A 221 -10.69 5.66 -1.41
CA LYS A 221 -11.81 4.97 -0.80
C LYS A 221 -12.61 4.21 -1.84
N LEU A 222 -13.04 3.01 -1.48
CA LEU A 222 -13.93 2.19 -2.28
C LEU A 222 -15.34 2.30 -1.68
N ILE A 223 -16.22 3.04 -2.33
CA ILE A 223 -17.63 3.17 -1.93
C ILE A 223 -18.43 2.13 -2.71
N ILE A 224 -18.92 1.10 -2.04
CA ILE A 224 -19.57 -0.04 -2.68
C ILE A 224 -21.10 0.08 -2.55
N PHE A 225 -21.77 -0.21 -3.64
CA PHE A 225 -23.24 -0.25 -3.70
C PHE A 225 -23.72 -1.65 -4.12
N PRO A 226 -24.74 -2.21 -3.44
CA PRO A 226 -25.51 -1.59 -2.35
C PRO A 226 -24.72 -1.48 -1.04
N GLN A 227 -25.05 -0.50 -0.22
CA GLN A 227 -24.43 -0.26 1.10
C GLN A 227 -24.70 -1.40 2.12
N THR A 228 -25.50 -2.41 1.74
CA THR A 228 -25.69 -3.64 2.55
C THR A 228 -24.44 -4.52 2.57
N ILE A 229 -23.51 -4.33 1.63
CA ILE A 229 -22.24 -5.06 1.60
C ILE A 229 -21.29 -4.39 2.58
N THR A 230 -21.02 -5.06 3.70
CA THR A 230 -20.16 -4.55 4.79
C THR A 230 -18.93 -5.42 5.05
N GLN A 231 -18.77 -6.54 4.34
CA GLN A 231 -17.68 -7.49 4.56
C GLN A 231 -17.39 -8.32 3.30
N ASN A 232 -16.33 -9.12 3.35
CA ASN A 232 -15.92 -10.06 2.28
C ASN A 232 -15.61 -9.37 0.94
N VAL A 233 -15.06 -8.18 0.98
CA VAL A 233 -14.57 -7.47 -0.19
C VAL A 233 -13.07 -7.71 -0.31
N ASN A 234 -12.68 -8.41 -1.35
CA ASN A 234 -11.29 -8.72 -1.67
C ASN A 234 -10.79 -7.75 -2.75
N VAL A 235 -9.62 -7.21 -2.53
CA VAL A 235 -9.01 -6.22 -3.44
C VAL A 235 -7.64 -6.70 -3.87
N THR A 236 -7.41 -6.67 -5.16
CA THR A 236 -6.08 -6.81 -5.75
C THR A 236 -5.55 -5.42 -6.09
N TYR A 237 -4.32 -5.13 -5.75
CA TYR A 237 -3.70 -3.86 -6.09
C TYR A 237 -2.22 -4.05 -6.40
N LEU A 238 -1.64 -3.08 -7.09
CA LEU A 238 -0.20 -2.97 -7.28
C LEU A 238 0.36 -2.06 -6.20
N ARG A 239 1.41 -2.51 -5.55
CA ARG A 239 2.16 -1.71 -4.60
C ARG A 239 3.36 -1.05 -5.26
N THR A 240 3.83 0.05 -4.70
CA THR A 240 5.14 0.60 -5.00
C THR A 240 6.24 -0.32 -4.44
N PRO A 241 7.43 -0.36 -5.04
CA PRO A 241 8.57 -1.05 -4.45
C PRO A 241 8.91 -0.53 -3.06
N ASN A 242 9.41 -1.39 -2.19
CA ASN A 242 9.91 -0.98 -0.89
C ASN A 242 11.20 -0.15 -1.04
N ASN A 243 11.41 0.82 -0.15
CA ASN A 243 12.63 1.60 -0.16
C ASN A 243 13.85 0.70 0.10
N VAL A 244 14.82 0.73 -0.80
CA VAL A 244 16.06 -0.01 -0.66
C VAL A 244 16.85 0.54 0.50
N LYS A 245 17.36 -0.34 1.36
CA LYS A 245 18.16 0.07 2.51
C LYS A 245 19.33 -0.88 2.72
N TRP A 246 20.52 -0.39 2.49
CA TRP A 246 21.74 -1.02 3.02
C TRP A 246 21.99 -0.48 4.42
N ASN A 247 21.86 -1.32 5.42
CA ASN A 247 22.08 -0.92 6.82
C ASN A 247 23.34 -1.61 7.37
N PHE A 248 23.93 -1.02 8.42
CA PHE A 248 25.19 -1.46 8.97
C PHE A 248 25.19 -1.36 10.49
N ASN A 249 26.04 -2.19 11.09
CA ASN A 249 26.38 -2.11 12.50
C ASN A 249 27.76 -1.44 12.66
N SER A 250 27.84 -0.40 13.46
CA SER A 250 29.06 0.36 13.74
C SER A 250 29.74 -0.02 15.06
N ALA A 251 29.28 -1.07 15.75
CA ALA A 251 29.79 -1.46 17.07
C ALA A 251 31.31 -1.81 17.08
N THR A 252 31.87 -2.18 15.91
CA THR A 252 33.30 -2.51 15.75
C THR A 252 34.15 -1.36 15.20
N GLY A 253 33.58 -0.16 15.05
CA GLY A 253 34.24 1.01 14.41
C GLY A 253 34.30 0.96 12.88
N TYR A 254 33.77 -0.10 12.26
CA TYR A 254 33.65 -0.25 10.81
C TYR A 254 32.19 -0.43 10.43
N TYR A 255 31.83 -0.05 9.20
CA TYR A 255 30.52 -0.30 8.62
C TYR A 255 30.40 -1.79 8.22
N VAL A 256 29.83 -2.60 9.10
CA VAL A 256 29.58 -4.01 8.84
C VAL A 256 28.13 -4.19 8.41
N TYR A 257 27.92 -4.78 7.23
CA TYR A 257 26.58 -5.04 6.72
C TYR A 257 25.71 -5.82 7.70
N ASP A 258 24.49 -5.32 7.95
CA ASP A 258 23.50 -5.99 8.79
C ASP A 258 22.35 -6.51 7.92
N PRO A 259 22.28 -7.82 7.66
CA PRO A 259 21.24 -8.41 6.83
C PRO A 259 19.85 -8.36 7.47
N THR A 260 19.76 -8.18 8.80
CA THR A 260 18.46 -8.23 9.52
C THR A 260 17.67 -6.94 9.41
N THR A 261 18.35 -5.84 9.21
CA THR A 261 17.76 -4.50 9.13
C THR A 261 17.87 -3.85 7.75
N SER A 262 18.54 -4.54 6.82
CA SER A 262 18.66 -4.13 5.41
C SER A 262 17.43 -4.57 4.62
N VAL A 263 17.12 -3.84 3.55
CA VAL A 263 16.03 -4.13 2.61
C VAL A 263 16.62 -4.28 1.22
N ASP A 264 16.44 -5.46 0.64
CA ASP A 264 16.89 -5.80 -0.70
C ASP A 264 16.02 -5.11 -1.78
N PHE A 265 16.49 -5.09 -3.02
CA PHE A 265 15.71 -4.58 -4.14
C PHE A 265 14.51 -5.49 -4.44
N ASP A 266 13.36 -4.90 -4.63
CA ASP A 266 12.11 -5.57 -5.03
C ASP A 266 12.04 -5.80 -6.57
N LEU A 267 13.16 -6.09 -7.20
CA LEU A 267 13.25 -6.29 -8.64
C LEU A 267 13.58 -7.74 -8.98
N ASP A 268 13.22 -8.16 -10.19
CA ASP A 268 13.62 -9.46 -10.69
C ASP A 268 15.13 -9.53 -10.92
N VAL A 269 15.71 -10.72 -10.76
CA VAL A 269 17.14 -10.96 -10.94
C VAL A 269 17.63 -10.58 -12.35
N SER A 270 16.73 -10.62 -13.33
CA SER A 270 17.05 -10.18 -14.71
C SER A 270 17.47 -8.71 -14.81
N GLU A 271 17.11 -7.88 -13.82
CA GLU A 271 17.47 -6.47 -13.75
C GLU A 271 18.82 -6.20 -13.07
N THR A 272 19.56 -7.23 -12.68
CA THR A 272 20.85 -7.09 -11.97
C THR A 272 21.89 -6.25 -12.72
N THR A 273 21.78 -6.17 -14.04
CA THR A 273 22.67 -5.35 -14.88
C THR A 273 22.18 -3.91 -15.04
N THR A 274 20.94 -3.63 -14.72
CA THR A 274 20.30 -2.31 -14.82
C THR A 274 20.45 -1.53 -13.52
N VAL A 275 20.44 -2.22 -12.39
CA VAL A 275 20.70 -1.69 -11.05
C VAL A 275 22.21 -1.49 -10.85
#